data_ad8d081e5e756706c0c130fd15684656
#
_entry.id   ad8d081e5e756706c0c130fd15684656
#
_cell.length_a   1.000
_cell.length_b   1.000
_cell.length_c   1.000
_cell.angle_alpha   90.00
_cell.angle_beta   90.00
_cell.angle_gamma   90.00
#
_symmetry.space_group_name_H-M   'P 1'
#
loop_
_entity.id
_entity.type
_entity.pdbx_description
1 polymer ?
#
loop_
_entity_poly.entity_id
_entity_poly.type
_entity_poly.pdbx_seq_one_letter_code
_entity_poly.pdbx_strand_id
1 'polypeptide(L)'
;MISGSIDRYSPLALCVALAAVAATFLASPVRAATDSETRTTAPFHAVAFAGSWTVDVKVGGENSVVIEGKKDLIAKVKTEVVDGELRVGIDNGLLSFFSHQDLDGLTAHITVPELTGFALRGSGKADIGGLNGGKTAFELDGSGNLNAKGKLDTLGLVVNGSGTVDLSGLETAKASVTINGSGDATIDPRETLAAVINGSGQVAYVHEGVKVTSVIHGSGMVEKK
;
A
#
# COMPACT_ATOMS: atom_id res chain seq x y z
N MET A 1 88.53 -43.39 -32.47
CA MET A 1 89.28 -42.74 -31.39
C MET A 1 88.33 -41.83 -30.63
N ILE A 2 88.13 -42.19 -29.46
CA ILE A 2 87.95 -41.38 -28.24
C ILE A 2 86.67 -40.70 -27.98
N SER A 3 86.05 -41.18 -26.90
CA SER A 3 85.72 -40.55 -25.63
C SER A 3 84.53 -39.65 -25.69
N GLY A 4 83.42 -39.93 -25.16
CA GLY A 4 83.14 -40.22 -23.75
C GLY A 4 82.81 -38.91 -23.02
N SER A 5 81.61 -38.66 -22.76
CA SER A 5 81.27 -37.92 -21.53
C SER A 5 79.77 -38.12 -21.23
N ILE A 6 79.54 -38.69 -20.10
CA ILE A 6 78.24 -38.91 -19.49
C ILE A 6 77.85 -37.66 -18.74
N ASP A 7 76.78 -36.99 -19.09
CA ASP A 7 76.25 -35.92 -18.25
C ASP A 7 75.03 -36.34 -17.53
N ARG A 8 75.09 -36.07 -16.27
CA ARG A 8 74.14 -36.48 -15.21
C ARG A 8 72.84 -35.72 -15.31
N TYR A 9 71.75 -36.44 -15.43
CA TYR A 9 70.43 -35.86 -15.27
C TYR A 9 70.13 -35.63 -13.78
N SER A 10 69.95 -34.36 -13.42
CA SER A 10 69.36 -33.93 -12.16
C SER A 10 67.84 -34.08 -12.20
N PRO A 11 67.20 -34.67 -11.21
CA PRO A 11 65.75 -34.69 -11.21
C PRO A 11 65.23 -33.37 -10.68
N LEU A 12 64.59 -32.60 -11.56
CA LEU A 12 63.75 -31.46 -11.17
C LEU A 12 62.53 -31.96 -10.43
N ALA A 13 62.44 -31.59 -9.17
CA ALA A 13 61.26 -31.80 -8.36
C ALA A 13 60.06 -31.00 -8.90
N LEU A 14 59.07 -31.71 -9.41
CA LEU A 14 57.78 -31.13 -9.83
C LEU A 14 56.92 -30.89 -8.60
N CYS A 15 56.96 -29.65 -8.08
CA CYS A 15 56.00 -29.18 -7.07
C CYS A 15 54.60 -29.01 -7.72
N VAL A 16 53.73 -29.96 -7.56
CA VAL A 16 52.32 -29.83 -7.87
C VAL A 16 51.66 -28.99 -6.77
N ALA A 17 51.45 -27.70 -7.05
CA ALA A 17 50.63 -26.85 -6.19
C ALA A 17 49.14 -27.19 -6.41
N LEU A 18 48.56 -27.88 -5.45
CA LEU A 18 47.12 -28.16 -5.40
C LEU A 18 46.42 -26.88 -4.96
N ALA A 19 45.94 -26.08 -5.91
CA ALA A 19 45.07 -24.93 -5.63
C ALA A 19 43.67 -25.45 -5.26
N ALA A 20 43.36 -25.47 -3.96
CA ALA A 20 42.04 -25.72 -3.45
C ALA A 20 41.14 -24.51 -3.78
N VAL A 21 40.35 -24.61 -4.84
CA VAL A 21 39.27 -23.64 -5.10
C VAL A 21 38.14 -23.90 -4.10
N ALA A 22 38.15 -23.12 -3.03
CA ALA A 22 37.02 -23.05 -2.12
C ALA A 22 35.87 -22.33 -2.83
N ALA A 23 34.95 -23.11 -3.41
CA ALA A 23 33.70 -22.59 -3.92
C ALA A 23 32.86 -22.14 -2.69
N THR A 24 32.94 -20.85 -2.35
CA THR A 24 31.99 -20.22 -1.45
C THR A 24 30.63 -20.20 -2.14
N PHE A 25 29.79 -21.15 -1.83
CA PHE A 25 28.36 -21.06 -2.13
C PHE A 25 27.82 -19.87 -1.33
N LEU A 26 27.67 -18.74 -1.99
CA LEU A 26 26.84 -17.67 -1.52
C LEU A 26 25.40 -18.21 -1.57
N ALA A 27 24.92 -18.71 -0.44
CA ALA A 27 23.53 -19.01 -0.26
C ALA A 27 22.77 -17.70 -0.40
N SER A 28 22.21 -17.46 -1.57
CA SER A 28 21.22 -16.38 -1.73
C SER A 28 20.11 -16.63 -0.71
N PRO A 29 19.69 -15.61 0.06
CA PRO A 29 18.56 -15.81 0.97
C PRO A 29 17.38 -16.30 0.12
N VAL A 30 16.88 -17.47 0.44
CA VAL A 30 15.63 -17.98 -0.10
C VAL A 30 14.56 -17.00 0.36
N ARG A 31 14.25 -16.03 -0.47
CA ARG A 31 13.07 -15.20 -0.30
C ARG A 31 11.89 -16.17 -0.40
N ALA A 32 11.10 -16.27 0.67
CA ALA A 32 9.89 -17.07 0.64
C ALA A 32 9.13 -16.72 -0.64
N ALA A 33 8.87 -17.70 -1.50
CA ALA A 33 8.16 -17.48 -2.74
C ALA A 33 6.76 -16.98 -2.37
N THR A 34 6.51 -15.71 -2.65
CA THR A 34 5.20 -15.11 -2.52
C THR A 34 4.45 -15.48 -3.80
N ASP A 35 3.34 -16.17 -3.67
CA ASP A 35 2.45 -16.46 -4.79
C ASP A 35 1.70 -15.19 -5.20
N SER A 36 1.30 -15.10 -6.46
CA SER A 36 0.45 -14.02 -6.94
C SER A 36 -0.64 -14.55 -7.85
N GLU A 37 -1.82 -13.96 -7.79
CA GLU A 37 -2.96 -14.33 -8.62
C GLU A 37 -3.61 -13.07 -9.20
N THR A 38 -3.70 -13.04 -10.54
CA THR A 38 -4.42 -11.99 -11.25
C THR A 38 -5.91 -12.31 -11.28
N ARG A 39 -6.75 -11.37 -10.91
CA ARG A 39 -8.21 -11.48 -10.94
C ARG A 39 -8.75 -10.85 -12.21
N THR A 40 -9.61 -11.58 -12.92
CA THR A 40 -10.36 -11.02 -14.05
C THR A 40 -11.59 -10.32 -13.50
N THR A 41 -11.74 -9.04 -13.79
CA THR A 41 -12.84 -8.19 -13.31
C THR A 41 -13.51 -7.43 -14.46
N ALA A 42 -14.74 -7.00 -14.25
CA ALA A 42 -15.34 -5.95 -15.08
C ALA A 42 -14.61 -4.62 -14.85
N PRO A 43 -14.72 -3.64 -15.76
CA PRO A 43 -14.18 -2.29 -15.53
C PRO A 43 -14.75 -1.65 -14.26
N PHE A 44 -13.90 -0.94 -13.51
CA PHE A 44 -14.28 -0.23 -12.29
C PHE A 44 -13.55 1.12 -12.20
N HIS A 45 -14.10 2.02 -11.40
CA HIS A 45 -13.56 3.37 -11.14
C HIS A 45 -13.62 3.73 -9.65
N ALA A 46 -14.17 2.86 -8.81
CA ALA A 46 -14.14 2.99 -7.37
C ALA A 46 -13.69 1.66 -6.73
N VAL A 47 -13.16 1.73 -5.51
CA VAL A 47 -12.64 0.56 -4.79
C VAL A 47 -13.15 0.59 -3.35
N ALA A 48 -13.73 -0.52 -2.89
CA ALA A 48 -14.05 -0.79 -1.50
C ALA A 48 -13.19 -1.96 -1.01
N PHE A 49 -12.31 -1.68 -0.08
CA PHE A 49 -11.40 -2.66 0.51
C PHE A 49 -11.78 -2.94 1.96
N ALA A 50 -11.95 -4.21 2.29
CA ALA A 50 -12.31 -4.64 3.64
C ALA A 50 -11.29 -5.65 4.18
N GLY A 51 -10.65 -5.30 5.30
CA GLY A 51 -9.69 -6.20 5.94
C GLY A 51 -8.65 -5.49 6.79
N SER A 52 -7.69 -6.31 7.29
CA SER A 52 -6.57 -5.84 8.12
C SER A 52 -5.22 -6.05 7.42
N TRP A 53 -5.21 -6.09 6.10
CA TRP A 53 -4.05 -6.32 5.25
C TRP A 53 -3.80 -5.13 4.33
N THR A 54 -2.82 -5.22 3.42
CA THR A 54 -2.38 -4.06 2.62
C THR A 54 -3.07 -4.01 1.26
N VAL A 55 -3.39 -2.80 0.81
CA VAL A 55 -3.81 -2.53 -0.56
C VAL A 55 -3.00 -1.37 -1.15
N ASP A 56 -2.43 -1.60 -2.32
CA ASP A 56 -1.74 -0.61 -3.13
C ASP A 56 -2.59 -0.27 -4.35
N VAL A 57 -2.96 0.99 -4.51
CA VAL A 57 -3.75 1.46 -5.65
C VAL A 57 -2.92 2.40 -6.51
N LYS A 58 -2.78 2.06 -7.77
CA LYS A 58 -2.14 2.90 -8.79
C LYS A 58 -3.20 3.47 -9.72
N VAL A 59 -3.30 4.78 -9.78
CA VAL A 59 -4.17 5.49 -10.73
C VAL A 59 -3.39 5.82 -12.01
N GLY A 60 -4.01 5.61 -13.15
CA GLY A 60 -3.41 5.79 -14.47
C GLY A 60 -2.91 4.46 -15.05
N GLY A 61 -3.73 3.82 -15.85
CA GLY A 61 -3.48 2.52 -16.48
C GLY A 61 -4.76 1.72 -16.66
N GLU A 62 -4.70 0.58 -17.32
CA GLU A 62 -5.87 -0.29 -17.47
C GLU A 62 -6.24 -0.95 -16.14
N ASN A 63 -7.53 -1.31 -15.99
CA ASN A 63 -7.98 -2.03 -14.79
C ASN A 63 -7.20 -3.34 -14.62
N SER A 64 -6.61 -3.51 -13.44
CA SER A 64 -5.88 -4.72 -13.07
C SER A 64 -6.00 -4.96 -11.57
N VAL A 65 -6.16 -6.22 -11.18
CA VAL A 65 -6.22 -6.64 -9.78
C VAL A 65 -5.33 -7.85 -9.62
N VAL A 66 -4.28 -7.72 -8.79
CA VAL A 66 -3.35 -8.81 -8.47
C VAL A 66 -3.32 -8.96 -6.95
N ILE A 67 -3.55 -10.17 -6.48
CA ILE A 67 -3.44 -10.50 -5.06
C ILE A 67 -2.14 -11.26 -4.85
N GLU A 68 -1.29 -10.76 -3.97
CA GLU A 68 -0.01 -11.34 -3.61
C GLU A 68 -0.01 -11.81 -2.16
N GLY A 69 0.57 -12.99 -1.89
CA GLY A 69 0.66 -13.54 -0.54
C GLY A 69 0.84 -15.05 -0.51
N LYS A 70 0.49 -15.66 0.61
CA LYS A 70 0.45 -17.12 0.73
C LYS A 70 -0.74 -17.68 -0.05
N LYS A 71 -0.56 -18.77 -0.78
CA LYS A 71 -1.57 -19.37 -1.65
C LYS A 71 -2.90 -19.68 -0.95
N ASP A 72 -2.84 -20.16 0.26
CA ASP A 72 -4.01 -20.47 1.09
C ASP A 72 -4.79 -19.22 1.53
N LEU A 73 -4.11 -18.07 1.67
CA LEU A 73 -4.73 -16.77 1.96
C LEU A 73 -5.32 -16.15 0.69
N ILE A 74 -4.58 -16.19 -0.43
CA ILE A 74 -5.06 -15.69 -1.73
C ILE A 74 -6.38 -16.34 -2.11
N ALA A 75 -6.52 -17.66 -1.89
CA ALA A 75 -7.74 -18.41 -2.20
C ALA A 75 -8.98 -17.95 -1.41
N LYS A 76 -8.78 -17.25 -0.28
CA LYS A 76 -9.86 -16.72 0.57
C LYS A 76 -10.29 -15.31 0.16
N VAL A 77 -9.48 -14.61 -0.65
CA VAL A 77 -9.79 -13.25 -1.08
C VAL A 77 -10.88 -13.31 -2.13
N LYS A 78 -11.98 -12.61 -1.88
CA LYS A 78 -13.04 -12.36 -2.85
C LYS A 78 -12.83 -11.00 -3.51
N THR A 79 -13.08 -10.97 -4.81
CA THR A 79 -13.08 -9.77 -5.63
C THR A 79 -14.33 -9.76 -6.47
N GLU A 80 -15.11 -8.71 -6.38
CA GLU A 80 -16.37 -8.53 -7.12
C GLU A 80 -16.48 -7.08 -7.58
N VAL A 81 -17.05 -6.86 -8.77
CA VAL A 81 -17.38 -5.51 -9.24
C VAL A 81 -18.90 -5.36 -9.28
N VAL A 82 -19.40 -4.39 -8.52
CA VAL A 82 -20.81 -4.04 -8.46
C VAL A 82 -20.96 -2.55 -8.74
N ASP A 83 -21.75 -2.19 -9.75
CA ASP A 83 -21.99 -0.79 -10.15
C ASP A 83 -20.72 0.05 -10.39
N GLY A 84 -19.66 -0.58 -10.93
CA GLY A 84 -18.37 0.08 -11.18
C GLY A 84 -17.49 0.26 -9.94
N GLU A 85 -17.87 -0.33 -8.81
CA GLU A 85 -17.06 -0.40 -7.59
C GLU A 85 -16.46 -1.80 -7.45
N LEU A 86 -15.13 -1.89 -7.41
CA LEU A 86 -14.40 -3.11 -7.06
C LEU A 86 -14.47 -3.33 -5.54
N ARG A 87 -15.05 -4.43 -5.12
CA ARG A 87 -15.09 -4.86 -3.72
C ARG A 87 -14.06 -5.95 -3.51
N VAL A 88 -13.13 -5.70 -2.59
CA VAL A 88 -12.05 -6.64 -2.21
C VAL A 88 -12.14 -6.92 -0.72
N GLY A 89 -12.21 -8.18 -0.36
CA GLY A 89 -12.29 -8.58 1.04
C GLY A 89 -12.09 -10.07 1.21
N ILE A 90 -12.12 -10.54 2.46
CA ILE A 90 -12.03 -11.98 2.76
C ILE A 90 -13.45 -12.49 3.06
N ASP A 91 -13.80 -13.61 2.44
CA ASP A 91 -15.04 -14.30 2.74
C ASP A 91 -14.96 -14.95 4.12
N ASN A 92 -15.41 -14.19 5.06
CA ASN A 92 -15.57 -14.67 6.40
C ASN A 92 -17.01 -15.10 6.56
N GLY A 93 -17.32 -16.38 6.32
CA GLY A 93 -18.64 -16.93 6.65
C GLY A 93 -19.03 -16.55 8.09
N LEU A 94 -20.33 -16.65 8.43
CA LEU A 94 -20.94 -16.25 9.72
C LEU A 94 -20.18 -16.64 11.02
N LEU A 95 -19.19 -17.51 10.93
CA LEU A 95 -18.39 -18.00 12.08
C LEU A 95 -17.02 -17.35 12.26
N SER A 96 -16.62 -16.39 11.42
CA SER A 96 -15.25 -15.85 11.43
C SER A 96 -15.04 -14.66 12.33
N PHE A 97 -16.05 -14.18 13.04
CA PHE A 97 -15.87 -13.15 14.07
C PHE A 97 -14.85 -13.55 15.17
N PHE A 98 -14.49 -14.85 15.25
CA PHE A 98 -13.58 -15.41 16.27
C PHE A 98 -12.24 -15.90 15.73
N SER A 99 -12.01 -15.87 14.42
CA SER A 99 -10.73 -16.29 13.88
C SER A 99 -9.81 -15.09 13.64
N HIS A 100 -8.87 -14.87 14.53
CA HIS A 100 -7.71 -14.01 14.28
C HIS A 100 -6.85 -14.71 13.23
N GLN A 101 -7.17 -14.53 11.96
CA GLN A 101 -6.30 -15.02 10.89
C GLN A 101 -5.17 -14.00 10.73
N ASP A 102 -3.96 -14.51 10.85
CA ASP A 102 -2.76 -13.75 10.50
C ASP A 102 -2.74 -13.57 8.98
N LEU A 103 -3.07 -12.35 8.54
CA LEU A 103 -3.11 -11.94 7.14
C LEU A 103 -1.79 -11.28 6.71
N ASP A 104 -0.75 -11.40 7.53
CA ASP A 104 0.55 -10.83 7.26
C ASP A 104 1.12 -11.34 5.92
N GLY A 105 1.59 -10.41 5.13
CA GLY A 105 2.14 -10.67 3.81
C GLY A 105 1.10 -10.82 2.70
N LEU A 106 -0.19 -10.54 2.96
CA LEU A 106 -1.21 -10.41 1.92
C LEU A 106 -1.27 -8.97 1.43
N THR A 107 -1.20 -8.78 0.12
CA THR A 107 -1.28 -7.45 -0.51
C THR A 107 -2.16 -7.52 -1.76
N ALA A 108 -3.06 -6.55 -1.91
CA ALA A 108 -3.79 -6.33 -3.16
C ALA A 108 -3.13 -5.20 -3.95
N HIS A 109 -2.72 -5.48 -5.17
CA HIS A 109 -2.23 -4.48 -6.11
C HIS A 109 -3.33 -4.19 -7.14
N ILE A 110 -3.84 -2.97 -7.11
CA ILE A 110 -4.96 -2.53 -7.94
C ILE A 110 -4.49 -1.42 -8.86
N THR A 111 -4.75 -1.54 -10.16
CA THR A 111 -4.57 -0.44 -11.10
C THR A 111 -5.93 -0.02 -11.64
N VAL A 112 -6.17 1.28 -11.74
CA VAL A 112 -7.43 1.85 -12.20
C VAL A 112 -7.16 3.05 -13.09
N PRO A 113 -7.88 3.24 -14.22
CA PRO A 113 -7.67 4.40 -15.10
C PRO A 113 -7.93 5.73 -14.40
N GLU A 114 -8.99 5.79 -13.62
CA GLU A 114 -9.45 6.93 -12.84
C GLU A 114 -10.04 6.42 -11.53
N LEU A 115 -9.77 7.09 -10.41
CA LEU A 115 -10.30 6.74 -9.11
C LEU A 115 -11.26 7.82 -8.63
N THR A 116 -12.54 7.50 -8.60
CA THR A 116 -13.60 8.42 -8.13
C THR A 116 -13.96 8.22 -6.66
N GLY A 117 -13.69 7.03 -6.11
CA GLY A 117 -13.94 6.71 -4.71
C GLY A 117 -13.06 5.57 -4.20
N PHE A 118 -12.69 5.65 -2.93
CA PHE A 118 -11.97 4.57 -2.23
C PHE A 118 -12.45 4.48 -0.78
N ALA A 119 -12.89 3.30 -0.39
CA ALA A 119 -13.30 2.99 0.99
C ALA A 119 -12.38 1.94 1.61
N LEU A 120 -11.82 2.24 2.78
CA LEU A 120 -11.07 1.31 3.61
C LEU A 120 -11.90 0.95 4.85
N ARG A 121 -12.26 -0.31 4.98
CA ARG A 121 -13.02 -0.82 6.14
C ARG A 121 -12.18 -1.81 6.93
N GLY A 122 -11.96 -1.50 8.21
CA GLY A 122 -11.16 -2.34 9.12
C GLY A 122 -9.88 -1.66 9.62
N SER A 123 -8.82 -2.45 9.79
CA SER A 123 -7.53 -1.97 10.33
C SER A 123 -6.38 -2.11 9.32
N GLY A 124 -6.71 -2.26 8.05
CA GLY A 124 -5.73 -2.42 6.97
C GLY A 124 -4.96 -1.15 6.66
N LYS A 125 -4.04 -1.28 5.71
CA LYS A 125 -3.25 -0.18 5.17
C LYS A 125 -3.56 0.01 3.70
N ALA A 126 -3.80 1.25 3.28
CA ALA A 126 -3.99 1.64 1.89
C ALA A 126 -2.95 2.68 1.48
N ASP A 127 -2.26 2.40 0.38
CA ASP A 127 -1.35 3.34 -0.28
C ASP A 127 -1.87 3.63 -1.71
N ILE A 128 -2.18 4.90 -2.00
CA ILE A 128 -2.79 5.31 -3.27
C ILE A 128 -1.87 6.30 -3.98
N GLY A 129 -1.51 6.01 -5.22
CA GLY A 129 -0.63 6.89 -6.01
C GLY A 129 -1.13 7.14 -7.42
N GLY A 130 -0.65 8.25 -8.00
CA GLY A 130 -0.96 8.60 -9.40
C GLY A 130 -2.26 9.39 -9.61
N LEU A 131 -2.89 9.88 -8.54
CA LEU A 131 -4.03 10.76 -8.64
C LEU A 131 -3.66 12.03 -9.43
N ASN A 132 -4.48 12.40 -10.42
CA ASN A 132 -4.18 13.51 -11.31
C ASN A 132 -5.45 14.22 -11.79
N GLY A 133 -5.90 15.23 -11.01
CA GLY A 133 -7.11 16.01 -11.29
C GLY A 133 -8.41 15.31 -10.89
N GLY A 134 -9.52 15.99 -11.15
CA GLY A 134 -10.85 15.49 -10.90
C GLY A 134 -11.29 15.50 -9.43
N LYS A 135 -12.27 14.65 -9.12
CA LYS A 135 -12.87 14.56 -7.79
C LYS A 135 -12.77 13.12 -7.28
N THR A 136 -12.23 12.96 -6.08
CA THR A 136 -12.18 11.65 -5.41
C THR A 136 -12.74 11.77 -3.99
N ALA A 137 -13.51 10.76 -3.58
CA ALA A 137 -14.00 10.60 -2.22
C ALA A 137 -13.26 9.46 -1.52
N PHE A 138 -12.75 9.72 -0.32
CA PHE A 138 -12.14 8.73 0.55
C PHE A 138 -13.01 8.49 1.79
N GLU A 139 -13.15 7.23 2.15
CA GLU A 139 -13.84 6.79 3.37
C GLU A 139 -12.93 5.84 4.15
N LEU A 140 -12.76 6.08 5.44
CA LEU A 140 -12.06 5.20 6.37
C LEU A 140 -12.99 4.83 7.50
N ASP A 141 -13.40 3.56 7.53
CA ASP A 141 -14.23 2.99 8.58
C ASP A 141 -13.40 2.03 9.45
N GLY A 142 -13.02 2.47 10.65
CA GLY A 142 -12.22 1.67 11.59
C GLY A 142 -10.95 2.35 12.09
N SER A 143 -9.87 1.58 12.18
CA SER A 143 -8.59 2.04 12.74
C SER A 143 -7.41 1.84 11.77
N GLY A 144 -7.71 1.74 10.48
CA GLY A 144 -6.72 1.57 9.43
C GLY A 144 -5.90 2.82 9.14
N ASN A 145 -4.96 2.68 8.21
CA ASN A 145 -4.12 3.77 7.73
C ASN A 145 -4.33 3.96 6.23
N LEU A 146 -4.62 5.20 5.81
CA LEU A 146 -4.79 5.56 4.41
C LEU A 146 -3.78 6.64 4.03
N ASN A 147 -2.96 6.36 3.02
CA ASN A 147 -2.05 7.34 2.44
C ASN A 147 -2.42 7.56 0.97
N ALA A 148 -2.43 8.81 0.51
CA ALA A 148 -2.58 9.09 -0.91
C ALA A 148 -1.66 10.21 -1.38
N LYS A 149 -1.25 10.13 -2.66
CA LYS A 149 -0.33 11.10 -3.29
C LYS A 149 -0.80 11.45 -4.69
N GLY A 150 -0.53 12.71 -5.07
CA GLY A 150 -0.87 13.21 -6.40
C GLY A 150 -1.51 14.58 -6.35
N LYS A 151 -2.51 14.79 -7.22
CA LYS A 151 -3.24 16.06 -7.31
C LYS A 151 -4.71 15.81 -7.57
N LEU A 152 -5.60 16.59 -6.93
CA LEU A 152 -7.05 16.58 -7.15
C LEU A 152 -7.60 18.01 -7.25
N ASP A 153 -8.71 18.17 -7.95
CA ASP A 153 -9.47 19.43 -7.92
C ASP A 153 -10.34 19.48 -6.65
N THR A 154 -10.94 18.34 -6.28
CA THR A 154 -11.81 18.25 -5.12
C THR A 154 -11.60 16.95 -4.36
N LEU A 155 -11.38 17.07 -3.06
CA LEU A 155 -11.28 15.96 -2.12
C LEU A 155 -12.50 15.92 -1.20
N GLY A 156 -13.15 14.78 -1.11
CA GLY A 156 -14.05 14.42 -0.01
C GLY A 156 -13.37 13.39 0.89
N LEU A 157 -13.38 13.59 2.20
CA LEU A 157 -12.84 12.63 3.18
C LEU A 157 -13.82 12.43 4.32
N VAL A 158 -14.12 11.18 4.61
CA VAL A 158 -14.90 10.77 5.78
C VAL A 158 -14.05 9.77 6.58
N VAL A 159 -13.88 10.03 7.87
CA VAL A 159 -13.22 9.11 8.81
C VAL A 159 -14.21 8.75 9.91
N ASN A 160 -14.57 7.48 10.00
CA ASN A 160 -15.41 6.92 11.04
C ASN A 160 -14.58 5.98 11.91
N GLY A 161 -14.19 6.44 13.10
CA GLY A 161 -13.37 5.66 14.03
C GLY A 161 -12.11 6.36 14.51
N SER A 162 -11.00 5.63 14.58
CA SER A 162 -9.73 6.10 15.15
C SER A 162 -8.54 5.88 14.20
N GLY A 163 -8.80 5.75 12.93
CA GLY A 163 -7.77 5.55 11.92
C GLY A 163 -7.00 6.82 11.59
N THR A 164 -5.92 6.66 10.84
CA THR A 164 -5.03 7.76 10.43
C THR A 164 -5.06 7.92 8.91
N VAL A 165 -5.23 9.15 8.45
CA VAL A 165 -5.23 9.50 7.02
C VAL A 165 -4.13 10.52 6.75
N ASP A 166 -3.14 10.14 5.95
CA ASP A 166 -2.06 11.03 5.51
C ASP A 166 -2.20 11.37 4.02
N LEU A 167 -2.71 12.55 3.74
CA LEU A 167 -2.85 13.13 2.41
C LEU A 167 -1.96 14.37 2.24
N SER A 168 -0.89 14.49 3.04
CA SER A 168 0.07 15.60 2.93
C SER A 168 0.81 15.63 1.58
N GLY A 169 0.86 14.50 0.89
CA GLY A 169 1.38 14.38 -0.47
C GLY A 169 0.33 14.49 -1.58
N LEU A 170 -0.92 14.80 -1.24
CA LEU A 170 -2.04 14.95 -2.17
C LEU A 170 -2.48 16.41 -2.23
N GLU A 171 -1.93 17.14 -3.19
CA GLU A 171 -2.34 18.52 -3.45
C GLU A 171 -3.81 18.58 -3.89
N THR A 172 -4.65 19.39 -3.22
CA THR A 172 -6.04 19.55 -3.60
C THR A 172 -6.44 21.02 -3.70
N ALA A 173 -7.23 21.42 -4.68
CA ALA A 173 -7.74 22.77 -4.69
C ALA A 173 -8.74 22.97 -3.54
N LYS A 174 -9.70 22.07 -3.39
CA LYS A 174 -10.74 22.13 -2.37
C LYS A 174 -10.84 20.81 -1.60
N ALA A 175 -10.90 20.90 -0.28
CA ALA A 175 -11.08 19.74 0.57
C ALA A 175 -12.29 19.89 1.50
N SER A 176 -13.05 18.79 1.63
CA SER A 176 -14.11 18.64 2.63
C SER A 176 -13.79 17.41 3.48
N VAL A 177 -13.64 17.59 4.78
CA VAL A 177 -13.25 16.54 5.72
C VAL A 177 -14.30 16.40 6.81
N THR A 178 -14.73 15.18 7.08
CA THR A 178 -15.60 14.85 8.20
C THR A 178 -14.94 13.76 9.04
N ILE A 179 -14.73 14.01 10.33
CA ILE A 179 -14.24 13.01 11.28
C ILE A 179 -15.33 12.71 12.29
N ASN A 180 -15.73 11.46 12.40
CA ASN A 180 -16.65 10.94 13.41
C ASN A 180 -15.86 9.97 14.30
N GLY A 181 -15.35 10.49 15.44
CA GLY A 181 -14.54 9.68 16.35
C GLY A 181 -13.27 10.39 16.81
N SER A 182 -12.18 9.63 16.85
CA SER A 182 -10.86 10.11 17.33
C SER A 182 -9.75 9.93 16.28
N GLY A 183 -10.12 9.81 15.02
CA GLY A 183 -9.16 9.66 13.94
C GLY A 183 -8.43 10.96 13.60
N ASP A 184 -7.28 10.83 12.93
CA ASP A 184 -6.43 11.94 12.54
C ASP A 184 -6.29 12.02 11.02
N ALA A 185 -6.39 13.23 10.47
CA ALA A 185 -6.20 13.49 9.05
C ALA A 185 -5.20 14.63 8.82
N THR A 186 -4.18 14.39 7.98
CA THR A 186 -3.28 15.43 7.48
C THR A 186 -3.55 15.64 5.99
N ILE A 187 -3.82 16.87 5.56
CA ILE A 187 -4.23 17.20 4.18
C ILE A 187 -3.48 18.40 3.62
N ASP A 188 -3.40 18.51 2.29
CA ASP A 188 -2.75 19.64 1.58
C ASP A 188 -3.74 20.40 0.68
N PRO A 189 -4.72 21.15 1.24
CA PRO A 189 -5.62 21.98 0.46
C PRO A 189 -4.94 23.29 0.04
N ARG A 190 -5.19 23.77 -1.17
CA ARG A 190 -4.61 25.00 -1.71
C ARG A 190 -5.51 26.22 -1.61
N GLU A 191 -6.82 26.05 -1.73
CA GLU A 191 -7.79 27.13 -1.73
C GLU A 191 -8.70 27.12 -0.50
N THR A 192 -9.44 26.01 -0.31
CA THR A 192 -10.45 25.90 0.74
C THR A 192 -10.41 24.59 1.47
N LEU A 193 -10.64 24.64 2.79
CA LEU A 193 -10.86 23.51 3.67
C LEU A 193 -12.17 23.72 4.42
N ALA A 194 -13.11 22.78 4.25
CA ALA A 194 -14.26 22.65 5.13
C ALA A 194 -14.06 21.41 6.01
N ALA A 195 -14.04 21.58 7.34
CA ALA A 195 -13.82 20.49 8.27
C ALA A 195 -14.98 20.39 9.28
N VAL A 196 -15.48 19.17 9.47
CA VAL A 196 -16.45 18.84 10.53
C VAL A 196 -15.85 17.76 11.42
N ILE A 197 -15.77 18.00 12.72
CA ILE A 197 -15.26 17.01 13.68
C ILE A 197 -16.33 16.74 14.73
N ASN A 198 -16.78 15.49 14.77
CA ASN A 198 -17.70 14.98 15.78
C ASN A 198 -16.92 14.00 16.67
N GLY A 199 -16.30 14.52 17.75
CA GLY A 199 -15.47 13.73 18.65
C GLY A 199 -14.18 14.41 19.07
N SER A 200 -13.08 13.65 19.15
CA SER A 200 -11.78 14.14 19.64
C SER A 200 -10.68 14.04 18.58
N GLY A 201 -11.06 13.85 17.33
CA GLY A 201 -10.11 13.71 16.22
C GLY A 201 -9.43 15.03 15.84
N GLN A 202 -8.44 14.95 14.95
CA GLN A 202 -7.64 16.08 14.50
C GLN A 202 -7.62 16.18 12.98
N VAL A 203 -7.75 17.41 12.46
CA VAL A 203 -7.48 17.73 11.05
C VAL A 203 -6.30 18.70 11.00
N ALA A 204 -5.15 18.25 10.48
CA ALA A 204 -4.00 19.09 10.22
C ALA A 204 -3.93 19.43 8.73
N TYR A 205 -3.58 20.67 8.38
CA TYR A 205 -3.35 21.07 7.00
C TYR A 205 -1.99 21.74 6.83
N VAL A 206 -1.35 21.53 5.67
CA VAL A 206 0.07 21.90 5.48
C VAL A 206 0.29 23.17 4.66
N HIS A 207 -0.72 23.67 3.93
CA HIS A 207 -0.57 24.85 3.06
C HIS A 207 -0.96 26.19 3.73
N GLU A 208 -0.24 27.25 3.38
CA GLU A 208 -0.58 28.61 3.83
C GLU A 208 -1.65 29.28 2.95
N GLY A 209 -2.37 30.26 3.51
CA GLY A 209 -3.36 31.05 2.76
C GLY A 209 -4.67 30.33 2.45
N VAL A 210 -4.87 29.11 3.01
CA VAL A 210 -6.11 28.35 2.85
C VAL A 210 -7.25 29.00 3.59
N LYS A 211 -8.41 29.15 2.94
CA LYS A 211 -9.64 29.57 3.59
C LYS A 211 -10.23 28.39 4.36
N VAL A 212 -10.10 28.39 5.68
CA VAL A 212 -10.60 27.30 6.54
C VAL A 212 -11.96 27.68 7.12
N THR A 213 -12.89 26.73 7.06
CA THR A 213 -14.17 26.77 7.78
C THR A 213 -14.29 25.46 8.56
N SER A 214 -14.49 25.55 9.87
CA SER A 214 -14.60 24.35 10.70
C SER A 214 -15.80 24.40 11.64
N VAL A 215 -16.38 23.22 11.89
CA VAL A 215 -17.41 22.97 12.90
C VAL A 215 -16.93 21.80 13.75
N ILE A 216 -16.82 22.03 15.06
CA ILE A 216 -16.30 21.04 15.99
C ILE A 216 -17.33 20.77 17.08
N HIS A 217 -17.76 19.51 17.17
CA HIS A 217 -18.63 19.00 18.23
C HIS A 217 -17.81 18.00 19.07
N GLY A 218 -17.17 18.50 20.13
CA GLY A 218 -16.30 17.71 21.00
C GLY A 218 -14.99 18.42 21.34
N SER A 219 -13.92 17.62 21.52
CA SER A 219 -12.58 18.10 21.89
C SER A 219 -11.58 18.03 20.73
N GLY A 220 -12.07 17.88 19.53
CA GLY A 220 -11.22 17.82 18.34
C GLY A 220 -10.58 19.14 17.98
N MET A 221 -9.66 19.14 17.01
CA MET A 221 -8.88 20.31 16.61
C MET A 221 -8.69 20.38 15.09
N VAL A 222 -8.69 21.61 14.57
CA VAL A 222 -8.25 21.89 13.19
C VAL A 222 -7.07 22.86 13.29
N GLU A 223 -5.91 22.45 12.81
CA GLU A 223 -4.69 23.25 12.92
C GLU A 223 -3.85 23.24 11.66
N LYS A 224 -3.00 24.25 11.51
CA LYS A 224 -1.95 24.28 10.51
C LYS A 224 -0.69 23.60 11.06
N LYS A 225 -0.11 22.71 10.27
CA LYS A 225 1.12 22.00 10.60
C LYS A 225 2.36 22.75 10.07
#